data_efa129c7ab7c1292e88e2302389e8d73
#
_entry.id   efa129c7ab7c1292e88e2302389e8d73
#
_cell.length_a   1.000
_cell.length_b   1.000
_cell.length_c   1.000
_cell.angle_alpha   90.00
_cell.angle_beta   90.00
_cell.angle_gamma   90.00
#
_symmetry.space_group_name_H-M   'P 1'
#
loop_
_entity.id
_entity.type
_entity.pdbx_description
1 polymer ?
#
loop_
_entity_poly.entity_id
_entity_poly.type
_entity_poly.pdbx_seq_one_letter_code
_entity_poly.pdbx_strand_id
1 'polypeptide(L)'
;MSEEIKEMNPDDKNHKKDSDGYEKICYLCHRPESKVDKMITIPNQITICSDCMQKTFDQIGMQGMPSFPGMDMMNLGSMGLEPPNEFQERHQVKTKKKKKQEKPALDINKLPAPHVIKGNLDEYVMGQEQAKKVLSVGVYNHYKRVLAGQTDDGVEIEKSNMLMLGPTGSGKTFMVKTMARLLQVPLAITDATALTEAGYIGDDVESVISKLLANADNDVELAERGIVYIDEIDKIAKKQNTNNRDVSGESVQQALLKLLEGADVEVPVGATNKNAMVPMTTVNTSNILFICGGAFPGLEDIIKKRLTSQGTIGFGSELRDKYDHEKDLFRLVETEDIREYGLIPEFIGRLPIVFSLQAMDEELLVQVLKKPKNAILKQYRKLLQMDEVDLEFEDDAMMAVAKKAAAKKTGARALRSIIEEFMMDIMLSLIHISEPTRLLSISY
;
A
#
# COMPACT_ATOMS: atom_id res chain seq x y z
N MET A 1 16.07 26.61 68.63
CA MET A 1 16.04 25.25 69.21
C MET A 1 15.39 24.36 68.20
N SER A 2 16.11 23.29 67.89
CA SER A 2 15.78 22.09 67.10
C SER A 2 15.49 22.26 65.60
N GLU A 3 16.58 22.04 64.87
CA GLU A 3 16.65 21.65 63.47
C GLU A 3 16.11 20.23 63.30
N GLU A 4 15.17 20.02 62.39
CA GLU A 4 14.81 18.71 61.88
C GLU A 4 15.53 18.49 60.53
N ILE A 5 16.50 17.55 60.58
CA ILE A 5 17.18 17.02 59.41
C ILE A 5 16.21 16.07 58.70
N LYS A 6 15.76 16.41 57.47
CA LYS A 6 15.09 15.46 56.58
C LYS A 6 16.12 14.68 55.78
N GLU A 7 16.16 13.38 56.05
CA GLU A 7 16.88 12.38 55.29
C GLU A 7 16.47 12.41 53.78
N MET A 8 17.45 12.58 52.90
CA MET A 8 17.30 12.45 51.48
C MET A 8 17.33 11.00 51.05
N ASN A 9 16.30 10.56 50.36
CA ASN A 9 16.14 9.25 49.75
C ASN A 9 17.07 9.14 48.49
N PRO A 10 17.87 8.05 48.30
CA PRO A 10 18.90 7.98 47.25
C PRO A 10 18.44 7.40 45.92
N ASP A 11 17.17 7.56 45.53
CA ASP A 11 16.64 6.95 44.27
C ASP A 11 16.19 7.92 43.19
N ASP A 12 16.81 9.06 43.06
CA ASP A 12 16.62 9.93 41.92
C ASP A 12 17.76 9.74 40.87
N LYS A 13 17.71 8.66 40.12
CA LYS A 13 18.56 8.48 38.92
C LYS A 13 18.06 9.36 37.79
N ASN A 14 18.62 10.53 37.72
CA ASN A 14 18.47 11.51 36.66
C ASN A 14 18.94 10.90 35.32
N HIS A 15 18.02 10.41 34.48
CA HIS A 15 18.31 9.99 33.11
C HIS A 15 18.56 11.24 32.26
N LYS A 16 19.82 11.51 31.96
CA LYS A 16 20.20 12.49 30.94
C LYS A 16 19.71 11.99 29.59
N LYS A 17 18.60 12.55 29.10
CA LYS A 17 18.27 12.50 27.68
C LYS A 17 19.27 13.36 26.94
N ASP A 18 19.95 12.77 25.94
CA ASP A 18 20.74 13.56 25.01
C ASP A 18 19.83 14.56 24.29
N SER A 19 20.34 15.71 23.91
CA SER A 19 19.63 16.91 23.45
C SER A 19 18.74 16.72 22.21
N ASP A 20 18.67 15.51 21.65
CA ASP A 20 17.96 15.20 20.41
C ASP A 20 16.72 14.29 20.58
N GLY A 21 16.38 13.88 21.82
CA GLY A 21 15.14 13.15 22.08
C GLY A 21 15.12 11.68 21.64
N TYR A 22 16.28 11.08 21.33
CA TYR A 22 16.40 9.66 21.01
C TYR A 22 16.91 8.87 22.21
N GLU A 23 16.29 7.70 22.42
CA GLU A 23 16.69 6.73 23.43
C GLU A 23 17.76 5.77 22.86
N LYS A 24 18.80 5.44 23.60
CA LYS A 24 19.84 4.50 23.16
C LYS A 24 19.28 3.10 23.09
N ILE A 25 19.64 2.37 22.02
CA ILE A 25 19.17 1.01 21.75
C ILE A 25 20.35 0.05 21.75
N CYS A 26 20.18 -1.12 22.35
CA CYS A 26 21.21 -2.15 22.34
C CYS A 26 21.44 -2.71 20.94
N TYR A 27 22.69 -2.74 20.48
CA TYR A 27 23.06 -3.23 19.14
C TYR A 27 22.74 -4.72 18.90
N LEU A 28 22.76 -5.56 19.94
CA LEU A 28 22.57 -7.01 19.82
C LEU A 28 21.11 -7.47 20.01
N CYS A 29 20.37 -6.88 20.95
CA CYS A 29 18.99 -7.31 21.24
C CYS A 29 17.94 -6.24 20.94
N HIS A 30 18.37 -5.07 20.48
CA HIS A 30 17.52 -3.92 20.09
C HIS A 30 16.57 -3.40 21.19
N ARG A 31 16.78 -3.77 22.46
CA ARG A 31 16.01 -3.22 23.57
C ARG A 31 16.47 -1.79 23.88
N PRO A 32 15.53 -0.85 24.10
CA PRO A 32 15.86 0.53 24.47
C PRO A 32 16.42 0.61 25.89
N GLU A 33 17.14 1.67 26.20
CA GLU A 33 17.79 1.91 27.48
C GLU A 33 16.81 1.85 28.67
N SER A 34 15.55 2.26 28.44
CA SER A 34 14.46 2.19 29.44
C SER A 34 14.06 0.76 29.85
N LYS A 35 14.43 -0.26 29.06
CA LYS A 35 14.06 -1.67 29.28
C LYS A 35 15.25 -2.57 29.66
N VAL A 36 16.40 -2.00 29.98
CA VAL A 36 17.63 -2.73 30.34
C VAL A 36 18.29 -2.06 31.54
N ASP A 37 18.93 -2.86 32.40
CA ASP A 37 19.52 -2.36 33.63
C ASP A 37 20.71 -1.42 33.39
N LYS A 38 21.51 -1.67 32.35
CA LYS A 38 22.69 -0.86 32.05
C LYS A 38 23.05 -0.97 30.55
N MET A 39 23.37 0.18 29.94
CA MET A 39 23.94 0.26 28.60
C MET A 39 25.43 0.60 28.67
N ILE A 40 26.23 -0.10 27.88
CA ILE A 40 27.69 0.10 27.76
C ILE A 40 27.97 0.53 26.32
N THR A 41 28.57 1.71 26.16
CA THR A 41 28.99 2.20 24.86
C THR A 41 30.46 1.87 24.64
N ILE A 42 30.76 1.13 23.59
CA ILE A 42 32.12 0.74 23.19
C ILE A 42 32.69 1.83 22.23
N PRO A 43 34.03 2.01 22.15
CA PRO A 43 34.62 2.84 21.09
C PRO A 43 34.07 2.47 19.71
N ASN A 44 33.67 3.41 18.89
CA ASN A 44 32.88 3.35 17.65
C ASN A 44 31.36 3.52 17.83
N GLN A 45 30.89 4.08 18.96
CA GLN A 45 29.47 4.41 19.22
C GLN A 45 28.50 3.20 19.20
N ILE A 46 29.01 1.97 19.32
CA ILE A 46 28.18 0.78 19.47
C ILE A 46 27.75 0.65 20.91
N THR A 47 26.44 0.62 21.16
CA THR A 47 25.87 0.51 22.51
C THR A 47 25.31 -0.90 22.71
N ILE A 48 25.74 -1.60 23.75
CA ILE A 48 25.33 -2.97 24.06
C ILE A 48 24.81 -3.02 25.51
N CYS A 49 23.68 -3.71 25.76
CA CYS A 49 23.19 -3.89 27.12
C CYS A 49 23.99 -4.95 27.89
N SER A 50 23.95 -4.83 29.23
CA SER A 50 24.64 -5.75 30.17
C SER A 50 24.30 -7.23 29.91
N ASP A 51 23.04 -7.55 29.65
CA ASP A 51 22.57 -8.93 29.42
C ASP A 51 23.19 -9.54 28.13
N CYS A 52 23.26 -8.76 27.05
CA CYS A 52 23.87 -9.24 25.82
C CYS A 52 25.37 -9.40 25.95
N MET A 53 26.00 -8.49 26.66
CA MET A 53 27.45 -8.57 26.94
C MET A 53 27.78 -9.83 27.76
N GLN A 54 26.98 -10.13 28.78
CA GLN A 54 27.15 -11.33 29.63
C GLN A 54 26.96 -12.62 28.81
N LYS A 55 25.90 -12.70 28.00
CA LYS A 55 25.67 -13.86 27.10
C LYS A 55 26.79 -14.07 26.09
N THR A 56 27.37 -13.01 25.58
CA THR A 56 28.49 -13.12 24.64
C THR A 56 29.76 -13.63 25.36
N PHE A 57 30.02 -13.20 26.59
CA PHE A 57 31.12 -13.73 27.41
C PHE A 57 30.91 -15.20 27.79
N ASP A 58 29.69 -15.60 28.15
CA ASP A 58 29.36 -16.99 28.49
C ASP A 58 29.51 -17.94 27.28
N GLN A 59 29.19 -17.47 26.06
CA GLN A 59 29.39 -18.24 24.84
C GLN A 59 30.86 -18.36 24.42
N ILE A 60 31.68 -17.35 24.63
CA ILE A 60 33.12 -17.39 24.36
C ILE A 60 33.84 -18.27 25.36
N GLY A 61 33.38 -18.32 26.61
CA GLY A 61 33.96 -19.17 27.68
C GLY A 61 33.73 -20.67 27.51
N MET A 62 32.80 -21.11 26.68
CA MET A 62 32.49 -22.54 26.43
C MET A 62 33.33 -23.21 25.33
N GLN A 63 34.13 -22.50 24.56
CA GLN A 63 35.05 -23.10 23.57
C GLN A 63 36.49 -22.75 23.96
N GLY A 64 37.11 -23.63 24.71
CA GLY A 64 38.52 -23.75 25.09
C GLY A 64 39.51 -22.86 24.34
N MET A 65 39.78 -21.68 24.84
CA MET A 65 41.02 -20.97 24.55
C MET A 65 42.04 -21.23 25.66
N PRO A 66 43.31 -21.53 25.33
CA PRO A 66 44.34 -21.72 26.35
C PRO A 66 44.56 -20.42 27.10
N SER A 67 44.56 -20.51 28.39
CA SER A 67 44.84 -19.42 29.34
C SER A 67 46.25 -18.87 29.07
N PHE A 68 46.35 -17.65 28.58
CA PHE A 68 47.57 -16.86 28.66
C PHE A 68 47.58 -16.07 29.96
N PRO A 69 48.49 -16.36 30.89
CA PRO A 69 48.63 -15.57 32.10
C PRO A 69 49.38 -14.29 31.80
N GLY A 70 48.72 -13.13 31.97
CA GLY A 70 49.41 -11.85 31.98
C GLY A 70 48.97 -10.80 30.96
N MET A 71 47.69 -10.71 30.64
CA MET A 71 47.19 -9.53 29.91
C MET A 71 46.22 -8.74 30.80
N ASP A 72 46.75 -7.72 31.45
CA ASP A 72 45.96 -6.65 32.07
C ASP A 72 45.14 -5.94 31.01
N MET A 73 43.81 -5.90 31.19
CA MET A 73 42.83 -5.32 30.25
C MET A 73 42.84 -3.78 30.22
N MET A 74 43.94 -3.13 30.63
CA MET A 74 44.04 -1.65 30.65
C MET A 74 44.94 -1.03 29.60
N ASN A 75 45.47 -1.78 28.61
CA ASN A 75 46.45 -1.19 27.70
C ASN A 75 46.21 -1.54 26.22
N LEU A 76 44.98 -1.35 25.72
CA LEU A 76 44.70 -1.46 24.27
C LEU A 76 44.75 -0.10 23.54
N GLY A 77 45.26 0.93 24.20
CA GLY A 77 45.37 2.29 23.66
C GLY A 77 46.69 2.65 22.96
N SER A 78 47.66 1.72 22.85
CA SER A 78 49.01 2.07 22.36
C SER A 78 49.49 1.26 21.15
N MET A 79 48.66 0.53 20.43
CA MET A 79 49.02 0.04 19.11
C MET A 79 48.39 0.94 18.04
N GLY A 80 49.22 1.86 17.52
CA GLY A 80 48.88 2.80 16.46
C GLY A 80 48.54 2.09 15.14
N LEU A 81 47.29 1.81 14.99
CA LEU A 81 46.68 1.53 13.70
C LEU A 81 45.64 2.63 13.47
N GLU A 82 46.05 3.67 12.78
CA GLU A 82 45.12 4.66 12.21
C GLU A 82 44.19 3.95 11.23
N PRO A 83 42.87 4.02 11.43
CA PRO A 83 41.93 3.51 10.42
C PRO A 83 41.94 4.45 9.20
N PRO A 84 41.86 3.91 7.98
CA PRO A 84 41.79 4.74 6.77
C PRO A 84 40.55 5.64 6.83
N ASN A 85 40.75 6.93 6.55
CA ASN A 85 39.75 8.02 6.61
C ASN A 85 38.55 7.86 5.67
N GLU A 86 38.39 6.75 4.96
CA GLU A 86 37.30 6.54 4.01
C GLU A 86 36.02 5.89 4.59
N PHE A 87 36.03 5.47 5.86
CA PHE A 87 34.85 4.81 6.48
C PHE A 87 33.91 5.76 7.25
N GLN A 88 34.27 7.04 7.41
CA GLN A 88 33.49 7.99 8.21
C GLN A 88 32.34 8.69 7.47
N GLU A 89 32.25 8.60 6.14
CA GLU A 89 31.22 9.35 5.39
C GLU A 89 29.98 8.55 4.96
N ARG A 90 29.94 7.23 5.18
CA ARG A 90 28.83 6.40 4.64
C ARG A 90 27.66 6.10 5.59
N HIS A 91 27.68 6.52 6.83
CA HIS A 91 26.58 6.25 7.80
C HIS A 91 25.88 7.48 8.36
N GLN A 92 26.14 8.66 7.82
CA GLN A 92 25.29 9.83 8.07
C GLN A 92 24.34 10.03 6.90
N VAL A 93 23.24 9.27 6.89
CA VAL A 93 22.07 9.69 6.13
C VAL A 93 21.62 11.01 6.73
N LYS A 94 21.86 12.12 6.02
CA LYS A 94 21.26 13.41 6.33
C LYS A 94 19.75 13.23 6.24
N THR A 95 19.13 12.85 7.33
CA THR A 95 17.70 12.97 7.48
C THR A 95 17.39 14.47 7.37
N LYS A 96 16.90 14.87 6.19
CA LYS A 96 16.22 16.16 6.08
C LYS A 96 15.19 16.15 7.20
N LYS A 97 15.37 17.02 8.20
CA LYS A 97 14.36 17.32 9.21
C LYS A 97 13.12 17.79 8.44
N LYS A 98 12.26 16.86 8.01
CA LYS A 98 10.90 17.21 7.68
C LYS A 98 10.32 17.72 8.99
N LYS A 99 9.97 19.03 9.04
CA LYS A 99 9.10 19.55 10.09
C LYS A 99 7.99 18.53 10.23
N LYS A 100 7.85 17.94 11.43
CA LYS A 100 6.67 17.17 11.80
C LYS A 100 5.47 18.11 11.58
N GLN A 101 4.86 18.05 10.42
CA GLN A 101 3.49 18.51 10.29
C GLN A 101 2.72 17.49 11.15
N GLU A 102 2.12 17.96 12.21
CA GLU A 102 1.12 17.20 12.94
C GLU A 102 0.10 16.75 11.90
N LYS A 103 0.20 15.50 11.48
CA LYS A 103 -0.80 14.90 10.58
C LYS A 103 -2.09 14.86 11.39
N PRO A 104 -3.18 15.47 10.94
CA PRO A 104 -4.41 15.51 11.72
C PRO A 104 -4.84 14.07 11.98
N ALA A 105 -4.95 13.71 13.26
CA ALA A 105 -5.60 12.47 13.64
C ALA A 105 -6.99 12.45 12.98
N LEU A 106 -7.34 11.34 12.33
CA LEU A 106 -8.69 11.15 11.78
C LEU A 106 -9.71 11.37 12.92
N ASP A 107 -10.42 12.48 12.84
CA ASP A 107 -11.46 12.84 13.80
C ASP A 107 -12.83 12.46 13.21
N ILE A 108 -13.65 11.78 13.98
CA ILE A 108 -15.01 11.38 13.58
C ILE A 108 -15.78 12.56 13.00
N ASN A 109 -15.64 13.74 13.61
CA ASN A 109 -16.34 14.94 13.18
C ASN A 109 -15.81 15.51 11.85
N LYS A 110 -14.67 15.06 11.40
CA LYS A 110 -14.03 15.47 10.13
C LYS A 110 -14.13 14.42 9.03
N LEU A 111 -14.70 13.23 9.32
CA LEU A 111 -14.92 12.21 8.29
C LEU A 111 -16.01 12.70 7.30
N PRO A 112 -15.67 12.93 6.02
CA PRO A 112 -16.63 13.42 5.04
C PRO A 112 -17.74 12.38 4.84
N ALA A 113 -18.98 12.85 4.72
CA ALA A 113 -20.11 11.98 4.42
C ALA A 113 -19.94 11.27 3.05
N PRO A 114 -20.54 10.09 2.82
CA PRO A 114 -20.34 9.30 1.60
C PRO A 114 -20.58 10.07 0.30
N HIS A 115 -21.57 10.97 0.27
CA HIS A 115 -21.85 11.79 -0.91
C HIS A 115 -20.75 12.82 -1.19
N VAL A 116 -20.09 13.34 -0.15
CA VAL A 116 -18.95 14.26 -0.28
C VAL A 116 -17.72 13.48 -0.79
N ILE A 117 -17.47 12.28 -0.24
CA ILE A 117 -16.39 11.39 -0.71
C ILE A 117 -16.60 11.06 -2.20
N LYS A 118 -17.84 10.68 -2.58
CA LYS A 118 -18.18 10.41 -3.98
C LYS A 118 -17.97 11.65 -4.85
N GLY A 119 -18.46 12.83 -4.43
CA GLY A 119 -18.29 14.08 -5.16
C GLY A 119 -16.82 14.44 -5.39
N ASN A 120 -15.99 14.23 -4.39
CA ASN A 120 -14.54 14.42 -4.53
C ASN A 120 -13.91 13.40 -5.50
N LEU A 121 -14.39 12.14 -5.53
CA LEU A 121 -13.96 11.17 -6.53
C LEU A 121 -14.40 11.54 -7.94
N ASP A 122 -15.60 12.12 -8.12
CA ASP A 122 -16.14 12.54 -9.41
C ASP A 122 -15.25 13.59 -10.11
N GLU A 123 -14.48 14.36 -9.33
CA GLU A 123 -13.53 15.33 -9.89
C GLU A 123 -12.31 14.68 -10.57
N TYR A 124 -12.00 13.43 -10.23
CA TYR A 124 -10.81 12.72 -10.72
C TYR A 124 -11.14 11.49 -11.55
N VAL A 125 -12.25 10.79 -11.25
CA VAL A 125 -12.63 9.51 -11.86
C VAL A 125 -13.90 9.72 -12.68
N MET A 126 -13.80 9.57 -13.98
CA MET A 126 -14.94 9.69 -14.90
C MET A 126 -15.71 8.37 -14.98
N GLY A 127 -17.02 8.45 -15.10
CA GLY A 127 -17.89 7.28 -15.11
C GLY A 127 -17.84 6.49 -13.80
N GLN A 128 -18.04 5.18 -13.88
CA GLN A 128 -17.92 4.24 -12.75
C GLN A 128 -18.84 4.58 -11.56
N GLU A 129 -20.05 5.09 -11.84
CA GLU A 129 -20.94 5.65 -10.81
C GLU A 129 -21.26 4.68 -9.68
N GLN A 130 -21.56 3.41 -10.02
CA GLN A 130 -21.88 2.40 -9.02
C GLN A 130 -20.65 2.04 -8.18
N ALA A 131 -19.49 1.87 -8.80
CA ALA A 131 -18.25 1.56 -8.08
C ALA A 131 -17.87 2.68 -7.12
N LYS A 132 -17.94 3.95 -7.56
CA LYS A 132 -17.69 5.13 -6.70
C LYS A 132 -18.66 5.18 -5.51
N LYS A 133 -19.95 4.88 -5.73
CA LYS A 133 -20.97 4.85 -4.66
C LYS A 133 -20.63 3.77 -3.63
N VAL A 134 -20.37 2.53 -4.07
CA VAL A 134 -20.08 1.40 -3.17
C VAL A 134 -18.79 1.66 -2.40
N LEU A 135 -17.73 2.08 -3.08
CA LEU A 135 -16.45 2.39 -2.45
C LEU A 135 -16.58 3.51 -1.41
N SER A 136 -17.31 4.60 -1.73
CA SER A 136 -17.48 5.74 -0.80
C SER A 136 -18.25 5.34 0.45
N VAL A 137 -19.33 4.54 0.31
CA VAL A 137 -20.11 4.05 1.46
C VAL A 137 -19.29 3.05 2.28
N GLY A 138 -18.63 2.11 1.64
CA GLY A 138 -17.87 1.08 2.34
C GLY A 138 -16.69 1.66 3.11
N VAL A 139 -15.95 2.59 2.52
CA VAL A 139 -14.85 3.29 3.19
C VAL A 139 -15.36 4.15 4.36
N TYR A 140 -16.46 4.86 4.17
CA TYR A 140 -17.10 5.64 5.25
C TYR A 140 -17.49 4.75 6.43
N ASN A 141 -18.17 3.62 6.16
CA ASN A 141 -18.58 2.67 7.20
C ASN A 141 -17.37 2.07 7.92
N HIS A 142 -16.30 1.73 7.20
CA HIS A 142 -15.07 1.24 7.78
C HIS A 142 -14.47 2.25 8.78
N TYR A 143 -14.26 3.50 8.36
CA TYR A 143 -13.69 4.51 9.26
C TYR A 143 -14.63 4.88 10.39
N LYS A 144 -15.94 4.85 10.19
CA LYS A 144 -16.92 5.04 11.25
C LYS A 144 -16.79 3.93 12.30
N ARG A 145 -16.61 2.66 11.90
CA ARG A 145 -16.32 1.55 12.80
C ARG A 145 -15.02 1.77 13.59
N VAL A 146 -13.93 2.12 12.90
CA VAL A 146 -12.60 2.35 13.52
C VAL A 146 -12.66 3.48 14.55
N LEU A 147 -13.41 4.53 14.27
CA LEU A 147 -13.50 5.70 15.12
C LEU A 147 -14.51 5.55 16.26
N ALA A 148 -15.58 4.76 16.07
CA ALA A 148 -16.58 4.49 17.11
C ALA A 148 -16.02 3.65 18.25
N GLY A 149 -14.97 2.85 17.98
CA GLY A 149 -14.45 1.91 18.98
C GLY A 149 -15.47 0.83 19.37
N GLN A 150 -15.26 0.21 20.51
CA GLN A 150 -16.29 -0.67 21.11
C GLN A 150 -17.36 0.20 21.76
N THR A 151 -18.58 0.13 21.25
CA THR A 151 -19.73 0.81 21.86
C THR A 151 -20.26 -0.01 23.03
N ASP A 152 -20.69 0.66 24.11
CA ASP A 152 -21.23 0.04 25.34
C ASP A 152 -22.56 -0.72 25.13
N ASP A 153 -23.11 -0.70 23.90
CA ASP A 153 -24.40 -1.32 23.56
C ASP A 153 -24.32 -2.83 23.26
N GLY A 154 -23.14 -3.40 23.30
CA GLY A 154 -22.89 -4.84 23.03
C GLY A 154 -23.02 -5.22 21.55
N VAL A 155 -23.15 -4.25 20.63
CA VAL A 155 -23.17 -4.49 19.18
C VAL A 155 -21.77 -4.35 18.61
N GLU A 156 -21.21 -5.46 18.15
CA GLU A 156 -19.92 -5.46 17.46
C GLU A 156 -20.10 -5.28 15.95
N ILE A 157 -19.47 -4.25 15.38
CA ILE A 157 -19.49 -3.99 13.94
C ILE A 157 -18.33 -4.75 13.30
N GLU A 158 -18.65 -5.75 12.49
CA GLU A 158 -17.65 -6.57 11.79
C GLU A 158 -16.87 -5.78 10.75
N LYS A 159 -15.63 -6.22 10.52
CA LYS A 159 -14.75 -5.68 9.48
C LYS A 159 -15.26 -6.09 8.10
N SER A 160 -15.40 -5.10 7.19
CA SER A 160 -15.91 -5.31 5.83
C SER A 160 -14.84 -4.92 4.80
N ASN A 161 -14.05 -5.89 4.35
CA ASN A 161 -13.12 -5.70 3.25
C ASN A 161 -13.85 -5.76 1.90
N MET A 162 -13.18 -5.38 0.82
CA MET A 162 -13.80 -5.16 -0.49
C MET A 162 -13.13 -5.97 -1.59
N LEU A 163 -13.93 -6.47 -2.54
CA LEU A 163 -13.47 -7.07 -3.78
C LEU A 163 -13.94 -6.23 -4.96
N MET A 164 -12.99 -5.78 -5.76
CA MET A 164 -13.19 -4.91 -6.91
C MET A 164 -12.91 -5.67 -8.20
N LEU A 165 -13.93 -5.91 -8.98
CA LEU A 165 -13.87 -6.61 -10.27
C LEU A 165 -13.82 -5.60 -11.42
N GLY A 166 -13.21 -5.97 -12.53
CA GLY A 166 -13.31 -5.17 -13.74
C GLY A 166 -12.08 -5.26 -14.65
N PRO A 167 -12.23 -4.99 -15.94
CA PRO A 167 -11.18 -5.20 -16.95
C PRO A 167 -9.92 -4.39 -16.65
N THR A 168 -8.82 -4.81 -17.26
CA THR A 168 -7.56 -4.07 -17.19
C THR A 168 -7.75 -2.66 -17.76
N GLY A 169 -7.22 -1.65 -17.05
CA GLY A 169 -7.34 -0.25 -17.51
C GLY A 169 -8.68 0.42 -17.17
N SER A 170 -9.60 -0.23 -16.43
CA SER A 170 -10.86 0.38 -15.96
C SER A 170 -10.69 1.43 -14.85
N GLY A 171 -9.48 1.55 -14.27
CA GLY A 171 -9.18 2.56 -13.25
C GLY A 171 -9.22 2.07 -11.81
N LYS A 172 -9.22 0.75 -11.54
CA LYS A 172 -9.25 0.16 -10.19
C LYS A 172 -8.21 0.78 -9.26
N THR A 173 -6.95 0.59 -9.57
CA THR A 173 -5.81 1.10 -8.76
C THR A 173 -5.85 2.63 -8.63
N PHE A 174 -6.25 3.35 -9.68
CA PHE A 174 -6.34 4.81 -9.67
C PHE A 174 -7.43 5.31 -8.72
N MET A 175 -8.58 4.62 -8.68
CA MET A 175 -9.71 4.95 -7.80
C MET A 175 -9.29 4.81 -6.32
N VAL A 176 -8.63 3.71 -5.95
CA VAL A 176 -8.15 3.49 -4.58
C VAL A 176 -7.05 4.50 -4.19
N LYS A 177 -6.09 4.78 -5.09
CA LYS A 177 -5.07 5.83 -4.87
C LYS A 177 -5.69 7.21 -4.63
N THR A 178 -6.71 7.55 -5.41
CA THR A 178 -7.42 8.83 -5.27
C THR A 178 -8.16 8.88 -3.95
N MET A 179 -8.87 7.79 -3.57
CA MET A 179 -9.59 7.67 -2.31
C MET A 179 -8.65 7.86 -1.10
N ALA A 180 -7.55 7.11 -1.04
CA ALA A 180 -6.59 7.20 0.07
C ALA A 180 -5.98 8.60 0.20
N ARG A 181 -5.68 9.25 -0.94
CA ARG A 181 -5.19 10.64 -0.96
C ARG A 181 -6.22 11.64 -0.45
N LEU A 182 -7.50 11.50 -0.84
CA LEU A 182 -8.58 12.37 -0.39
C LEU A 182 -8.83 12.25 1.12
N LEU A 183 -8.68 11.06 1.66
CA LEU A 183 -8.82 10.79 3.09
C LEU A 183 -7.52 11.03 3.88
N GLN A 184 -6.41 11.30 3.20
CA GLN A 184 -5.09 11.52 3.81
C GLN A 184 -4.62 10.34 4.68
N VAL A 185 -4.95 9.11 4.27
CA VAL A 185 -4.54 7.88 4.96
C VAL A 185 -3.40 7.18 4.22
N PRO A 186 -2.51 6.46 4.93
CA PRO A 186 -1.45 5.68 4.29
C PRO A 186 -2.06 4.57 3.42
N LEU A 187 -1.44 4.34 2.27
CA LEU A 187 -1.86 3.33 1.31
C LEU A 187 -0.68 2.45 0.92
N ALA A 188 -0.80 1.15 1.14
CA ALA A 188 0.09 0.16 0.52
C ALA A 188 -0.57 -0.44 -0.71
N ILE A 189 0.21 -0.60 -1.77
CA ILE A 189 -0.21 -1.29 -3.00
C ILE A 189 0.75 -2.44 -3.24
N THR A 190 0.19 -3.62 -3.44
CA THR A 190 0.95 -4.81 -3.78
C THR A 190 0.24 -5.56 -4.90
N ASP A 191 1.01 -6.36 -5.62
CA ASP A 191 0.53 -7.29 -6.64
C ASP A 191 0.45 -8.68 -6.00
N ALA A 192 -0.69 -9.36 -6.12
CA ALA A 192 -0.87 -10.69 -5.56
C ALA A 192 0.11 -11.71 -6.16
N THR A 193 0.57 -11.51 -7.39
CA THR A 193 1.54 -12.39 -8.05
C THR A 193 2.94 -12.34 -7.46
N ALA A 194 3.28 -11.25 -6.76
CA ALA A 194 4.55 -11.11 -6.05
C ALA A 194 4.56 -11.80 -4.69
N LEU A 195 3.38 -12.17 -4.18
CA LEU A 195 3.22 -12.76 -2.86
C LEU A 195 3.41 -14.29 -2.92
N THR A 196 4.10 -14.82 -1.93
CA THR A 196 4.34 -16.26 -1.78
C THR A 196 4.07 -16.70 -0.33
N GLU A 197 3.88 -18.00 -0.14
CA GLU A 197 3.85 -18.59 1.20
C GLU A 197 5.21 -18.39 1.88
N ALA A 198 5.21 -18.15 3.19
CA ALA A 198 6.42 -17.92 3.98
C ALA A 198 7.46 -19.04 3.78
N GLY A 199 8.70 -18.65 3.46
CA GLY A 199 9.81 -19.58 3.23
C GLY A 199 10.09 -19.94 1.77
N TYR A 200 9.32 -19.42 0.82
CA TYR A 200 9.58 -19.54 -0.63
C TYR A 200 10.19 -18.26 -1.20
N ILE A 201 10.71 -18.34 -2.44
CA ILE A 201 11.29 -17.20 -3.13
C ILE A 201 10.16 -16.26 -3.57
N GLY A 202 10.08 -15.06 -2.97
CA GLY A 202 9.07 -14.04 -3.21
C GLY A 202 8.90 -13.15 -1.98
N ASP A 203 7.94 -12.23 -2.07
CA ASP A 203 7.56 -11.39 -0.93
C ASP A 203 6.59 -12.17 -0.02
N ASP A 204 6.92 -12.30 1.26
CA ASP A 204 5.97 -12.85 2.24
C ASP A 204 4.69 -11.98 2.28
N VAL A 205 3.55 -12.60 2.55
CA VAL A 205 2.26 -11.89 2.66
C VAL A 205 2.32 -10.73 3.67
N GLU A 206 3.11 -10.89 4.74
CA GLU A 206 3.30 -9.87 5.78
C GLU A 206 4.12 -8.65 5.28
N SER A 207 4.88 -8.78 4.18
CA SER A 207 5.61 -7.67 3.56
C SER A 207 4.69 -6.50 3.15
N VAL A 208 3.42 -6.80 2.89
CA VAL A 208 2.39 -5.80 2.58
C VAL A 208 2.20 -4.81 3.73
N ILE A 209 2.23 -5.32 4.97
CA ILE A 209 2.12 -4.49 6.18
C ILE A 209 3.40 -3.70 6.41
N SER A 210 4.58 -4.26 6.10
CA SER A 210 5.84 -3.51 6.12
C SER A 210 5.82 -2.33 5.14
N LYS A 211 5.28 -2.54 3.92
CA LYS A 211 5.07 -1.46 2.94
C LYS A 211 4.12 -0.38 3.45
N LEU A 212 3.05 -0.79 4.15
CA LEU A 212 2.09 0.15 4.74
C LEU A 212 2.74 0.96 5.87
N LEU A 213 3.48 0.32 6.76
CA LEU A 213 4.21 0.98 7.83
C LEU A 213 5.23 1.99 7.29
N ALA A 214 5.99 1.62 6.26
CA ALA A 214 6.93 2.55 5.60
C ALA A 214 6.21 3.77 4.98
N ASN A 215 5.03 3.57 4.38
CA ASN A 215 4.21 4.66 3.82
C ASN A 215 3.52 5.51 4.91
N ALA A 216 3.45 5.01 6.14
CA ALA A 216 3.01 5.75 7.32
C ALA A 216 4.18 6.46 8.05
N ASP A 217 5.37 6.58 7.43
CA ASP A 217 6.58 7.14 8.05
C ASP A 217 6.99 6.37 9.34
N ASN A 218 6.75 5.06 9.40
CA ASN A 218 6.96 4.15 10.53
C ASN A 218 6.13 4.50 11.79
N ASP A 219 5.01 5.17 11.60
CA ASP A 219 4.02 5.42 12.64
C ASP A 219 3.00 4.25 12.66
N VAL A 220 3.04 3.44 13.73
CA VAL A 220 2.20 2.24 13.86
C VAL A 220 0.72 2.60 13.95
N GLU A 221 0.35 3.61 14.75
CA GLU A 221 -1.05 4.02 14.90
C GLU A 221 -1.65 4.53 13.60
N LEU A 222 -0.84 5.22 12.79
CA LEU A 222 -1.24 5.69 11.48
C LEU A 222 -1.34 4.53 10.48
N ALA A 223 -0.41 3.56 10.53
CA ALA A 223 -0.43 2.37 9.68
C ALA A 223 -1.67 1.50 9.94
N GLU A 224 -2.03 1.30 11.21
CA GLU A 224 -3.22 0.54 11.61
C GLU A 224 -4.55 1.11 11.12
N ARG A 225 -4.56 2.38 10.69
CA ARG A 225 -5.72 3.06 10.08
C ARG A 225 -5.57 3.23 8.56
N GLY A 226 -4.61 2.54 7.96
CA GLY A 226 -4.30 2.61 6.55
C GLY A 226 -5.22 1.76 5.67
N ILE A 227 -4.96 1.87 4.37
CA ILE A 227 -5.60 1.06 3.33
C ILE A 227 -4.53 0.17 2.68
N VAL A 228 -4.84 -1.09 2.49
CA VAL A 228 -4.04 -2.03 1.69
C VAL A 228 -4.83 -2.36 0.42
N TYR A 229 -4.21 -2.13 -0.73
CA TYR A 229 -4.75 -2.55 -2.01
C TYR A 229 -3.91 -3.69 -2.59
N ILE A 230 -4.56 -4.84 -2.80
CA ILE A 230 -3.95 -6.02 -3.42
C ILE A 230 -4.49 -6.12 -4.84
N ASP A 231 -3.65 -5.81 -5.83
CA ASP A 231 -4.01 -5.91 -7.25
C ASP A 231 -3.78 -7.33 -7.78
N GLU A 232 -4.39 -7.66 -8.91
CA GLU A 232 -4.26 -8.93 -9.61
C GLU A 232 -4.64 -10.18 -8.77
N ILE A 233 -5.63 -10.05 -7.86
CA ILE A 233 -6.07 -11.13 -6.98
C ILE A 233 -6.59 -12.34 -7.77
N ASP A 234 -7.08 -12.16 -8.99
CA ASP A 234 -7.51 -13.22 -9.89
C ASP A 234 -6.37 -14.16 -10.31
N LYS A 235 -5.12 -13.74 -10.18
CA LYS A 235 -3.94 -14.57 -10.54
C LYS A 235 -3.60 -15.64 -9.51
N ILE A 236 -4.04 -15.47 -8.27
CA ILE A 236 -3.89 -16.47 -7.21
C ILE A 236 -5.11 -17.41 -7.11
N ALA A 237 -6.06 -17.32 -8.05
CA ALA A 237 -7.15 -18.27 -8.16
C ALA A 237 -6.62 -19.67 -8.53
N LYS A 238 -7.15 -20.71 -7.89
CA LYS A 238 -6.77 -22.11 -8.13
C LYS A 238 -7.08 -22.52 -9.56
N LYS A 239 -6.09 -22.98 -10.31
CA LYS A 239 -6.29 -23.54 -11.65
C LYS A 239 -6.86 -24.96 -11.53
N GLN A 240 -7.95 -25.25 -12.23
CA GLN A 240 -8.70 -26.52 -12.14
C GLN A 240 -7.92 -27.80 -12.48
N ASN A 241 -6.68 -27.73 -13.00
CA ASN A 241 -5.93 -28.87 -13.55
C ASN A 241 -4.57 -29.16 -12.90
N THR A 242 -4.25 -28.67 -11.71
CA THR A 242 -2.98 -28.97 -11.06
C THR A 242 -3.14 -29.95 -9.90
N ASN A 243 -2.68 -31.20 -10.08
CA ASN A 243 -2.56 -32.19 -9.01
C ASN A 243 -1.41 -31.92 -8.03
N ASN A 244 -0.66 -30.84 -8.20
CA ASN A 244 0.43 -30.44 -7.32
C ASN A 244 -0.02 -29.36 -6.35
N ARG A 245 0.58 -29.36 -5.15
CA ARG A 245 0.39 -28.32 -4.14
C ARG A 245 0.68 -26.95 -4.78
N ASP A 246 -0.35 -26.11 -4.87
CA ASP A 246 -0.24 -24.78 -5.47
C ASP A 246 0.31 -23.80 -4.42
N VAL A 247 1.63 -23.60 -4.44
CA VAL A 247 2.36 -22.77 -3.47
C VAL A 247 2.13 -21.27 -3.72
N SER A 248 1.67 -20.90 -4.91
CA SER A 248 1.47 -19.51 -5.32
C SER A 248 0.00 -19.10 -5.42
N GLY A 249 -0.95 -20.01 -5.28
CA GLY A 249 -2.37 -19.77 -5.41
C GLY A 249 -3.12 -19.95 -4.08
N GLU A 250 -3.58 -21.16 -3.80
CA GLU A 250 -4.41 -21.44 -2.62
C GLU A 250 -3.70 -21.12 -1.30
N SER A 251 -2.41 -21.43 -1.18
CA SER A 251 -1.65 -21.14 0.05
C SER A 251 -1.48 -19.65 0.31
N VAL A 252 -1.35 -18.82 -0.73
CA VAL A 252 -1.32 -17.36 -0.60
C VAL A 252 -2.69 -16.83 -0.15
N GLN A 253 -3.80 -17.37 -0.71
CA GLN A 253 -5.14 -17.01 -0.24
C GLN A 253 -5.31 -17.33 1.25
N GLN A 254 -4.88 -18.52 1.71
CA GLN A 254 -4.93 -18.90 3.13
C GLN A 254 -4.05 -18.01 4.02
N ALA A 255 -2.86 -17.63 3.57
CA ALA A 255 -1.98 -16.72 4.30
C ALA A 255 -2.59 -15.32 4.44
N LEU A 256 -3.25 -14.82 3.39
CA LEU A 256 -3.96 -13.54 3.41
C LEU A 256 -5.15 -13.52 4.37
N LEU A 257 -5.78 -14.66 4.66
CA LEU A 257 -6.93 -14.72 5.59
C LEU A 257 -6.61 -14.12 6.95
N LYS A 258 -5.44 -14.42 7.52
CA LYS A 258 -5.01 -13.86 8.81
C LYS A 258 -5.01 -12.33 8.81
N LEU A 259 -4.53 -11.72 7.73
CA LEU A 259 -4.50 -10.26 7.59
C LEU A 259 -5.91 -9.68 7.42
N LEU A 260 -6.75 -10.36 6.64
CA LEU A 260 -8.12 -9.91 6.38
C LEU A 260 -9.01 -10.00 7.62
N GLU A 261 -8.83 -11.00 8.46
CA GLU A 261 -9.57 -11.19 9.71
C GLU A 261 -9.18 -10.18 10.78
N GLY A 262 -7.92 -9.87 10.87
CA GLY A 262 -7.32 -9.04 11.90
C GLY A 262 -6.41 -9.85 12.79
N ALA A 263 -5.13 -9.58 12.72
CA ALA A 263 -4.09 -10.24 13.51
C ALA A 263 -2.98 -9.26 13.85
N ASP A 264 -2.24 -9.58 14.90
CA ASP A 264 -0.99 -8.92 15.22
C ASP A 264 0.12 -9.50 14.34
N VAL A 265 0.78 -8.63 13.59
CA VAL A 265 1.81 -9.00 12.61
C VAL A 265 3.12 -8.32 12.99
N GLU A 266 4.18 -9.11 13.14
CA GLU A 266 5.52 -8.58 13.36
C GLU A 266 6.19 -8.21 12.03
N VAL A 267 6.57 -6.94 11.89
CA VAL A 267 7.16 -6.40 10.68
C VAL A 267 8.43 -5.61 10.97
N PRO A 268 9.41 -5.63 10.05
CA PRO A 268 10.64 -4.87 10.20
C PRO A 268 10.39 -3.36 9.99
N VAL A 269 10.98 -2.54 10.84
CA VAL A 269 10.89 -1.08 10.74
C VAL A 269 11.89 -0.55 9.74
N GLY A 270 11.40 0.12 8.69
CA GLY A 270 12.26 0.72 7.65
C GLY A 270 12.83 -0.27 6.64
N ALA A 271 12.40 -1.54 6.66
CA ALA A 271 12.77 -2.55 5.67
C ALA A 271 11.54 -3.35 5.23
N THR A 272 11.61 -4.00 4.06
CA THR A 272 10.53 -4.83 3.55
C THR A 272 10.74 -6.32 3.83
N ASN A 273 11.96 -6.74 4.12
CA ASN A 273 12.32 -8.14 4.34
C ASN A 273 12.65 -8.40 5.81
N LYS A 274 12.09 -9.48 6.39
CA LYS A 274 12.36 -9.93 7.76
C LYS A 274 13.81 -10.33 8.04
N ASN A 275 14.58 -10.64 7.00
CA ASN A 275 16.00 -11.00 7.10
C ASN A 275 16.93 -9.80 7.30
N ALA A 276 16.41 -8.56 7.25
CA ALA A 276 17.19 -7.39 7.57
C ALA A 276 17.41 -7.33 9.08
N MET A 277 18.65 -7.04 9.52
CA MET A 277 18.98 -6.79 10.93
C MET A 277 18.43 -5.43 11.37
N VAL A 278 17.10 -5.29 11.39
CA VAL A 278 16.38 -4.06 11.76
C VAL A 278 15.40 -4.36 12.89
N PRO A 279 15.04 -3.36 13.70
CA PRO A 279 14.05 -3.54 14.75
C PRO A 279 12.72 -4.05 14.19
N MET A 280 12.09 -4.98 14.89
CA MET A 280 10.76 -5.47 14.58
C MET A 280 9.72 -4.71 15.41
N THR A 281 8.56 -4.45 14.83
CA THR A 281 7.40 -3.89 15.53
C THR A 281 6.16 -4.69 15.19
N THR A 282 5.19 -4.68 16.11
CA THR A 282 3.91 -5.34 15.92
C THR A 282 2.89 -4.33 15.40
N VAL A 283 2.17 -4.69 14.34
CA VAL A 283 1.09 -3.90 13.74
C VAL A 283 -0.19 -4.75 13.76
N ASN A 284 -1.26 -4.22 14.33
CA ASN A 284 -2.55 -4.87 14.35
C ASN A 284 -3.35 -4.57 13.08
N THR A 285 -3.78 -5.61 12.36
CA THR A 285 -4.47 -5.45 11.08
C THR A 285 -5.98 -5.30 11.19
N SER A 286 -6.58 -5.36 12.39
CA SER A 286 -8.04 -5.31 12.60
C SER A 286 -8.68 -4.04 12.07
N ASN A 287 -7.96 -2.91 12.10
CA ASN A 287 -8.46 -1.61 11.66
C ASN A 287 -7.90 -1.19 10.28
N ILE A 288 -7.10 -2.03 9.63
CA ILE A 288 -6.64 -1.81 8.27
C ILE A 288 -7.74 -2.21 7.29
N LEU A 289 -8.07 -1.35 6.33
CA LEU A 289 -9.00 -1.68 5.26
C LEU A 289 -8.27 -2.40 4.12
N PHE A 290 -8.70 -3.61 3.80
CA PHE A 290 -8.20 -4.34 2.63
C PHE A 290 -9.18 -4.21 1.46
N ILE A 291 -8.64 -3.86 0.30
CA ILE A 291 -9.36 -3.81 -0.97
C ILE A 291 -8.59 -4.70 -1.95
N CYS A 292 -9.21 -5.78 -2.40
CA CYS A 292 -8.64 -6.68 -3.40
C CYS A 292 -9.18 -6.31 -4.78
N GLY A 293 -8.32 -6.24 -5.79
CA GLY A 293 -8.70 -5.92 -7.16
C GLY A 293 -8.25 -6.99 -8.15
N GLY A 294 -9.09 -7.32 -9.13
CA GLY A 294 -8.74 -8.26 -10.18
C GLY A 294 -9.45 -8.00 -11.50
N ALA A 295 -8.87 -8.52 -12.59
CA ALA A 295 -9.47 -8.42 -13.91
C ALA A 295 -10.47 -9.56 -14.19
N PHE A 296 -10.27 -10.73 -13.60
CA PHE A 296 -11.12 -11.92 -13.70
C PHE A 296 -11.48 -12.32 -15.14
N PRO A 297 -10.49 -12.52 -16.03
CA PRO A 297 -10.76 -12.92 -17.41
C PRO A 297 -11.49 -14.28 -17.45
N GLY A 298 -12.59 -14.35 -18.20
CA GLY A 298 -13.43 -15.55 -18.30
C GLY A 298 -14.49 -15.71 -17.19
N LEU A 299 -14.54 -14.83 -16.20
CA LEU A 299 -15.62 -14.83 -15.20
C LEU A 299 -16.98 -14.52 -15.86
N GLU A 300 -16.99 -13.73 -16.92
CA GLU A 300 -18.19 -13.42 -17.72
C GLU A 300 -18.83 -14.70 -18.28
N ASP A 301 -18.02 -15.67 -18.72
CA ASP A 301 -18.51 -16.94 -19.26
C ASP A 301 -19.14 -17.81 -18.15
N ILE A 302 -18.59 -17.77 -16.94
CA ILE A 302 -19.15 -18.46 -15.77
C ILE A 302 -20.52 -17.86 -15.41
N ILE A 303 -20.61 -16.51 -15.36
CA ILE A 303 -21.87 -15.80 -15.09
C ILE A 303 -22.91 -16.13 -16.15
N LYS A 304 -22.54 -16.07 -17.43
CA LYS A 304 -23.43 -16.44 -18.55
C LYS A 304 -23.95 -17.87 -18.42
N LYS A 305 -23.07 -18.82 -18.12
CA LYS A 305 -23.42 -20.23 -17.92
C LYS A 305 -24.42 -20.41 -16.75
N ARG A 306 -24.22 -19.73 -15.62
CA ARG A 306 -25.17 -19.75 -14.50
C ARG A 306 -26.54 -19.20 -14.90
N LEU A 307 -26.58 -18.02 -15.54
CA LEU A 307 -27.82 -17.36 -15.94
C LEU A 307 -28.60 -18.16 -16.99
N THR A 308 -27.89 -18.83 -17.92
CA THR A 308 -28.53 -19.69 -18.94
C THR A 308 -28.99 -21.01 -18.36
N SER A 309 -28.28 -21.59 -17.39
CA SER A 309 -28.71 -22.87 -16.75
C SER A 309 -29.94 -22.70 -15.87
N GLN A 310 -30.12 -21.56 -15.22
CA GLN A 310 -31.32 -21.25 -14.42
C GLN A 310 -32.58 -21.03 -15.28
N GLY A 311 -32.40 -20.67 -16.58
CA GLY A 311 -33.50 -20.41 -17.52
C GLY A 311 -34.00 -21.62 -18.33
N THR A 312 -33.51 -22.85 -18.09
CA THR A 312 -33.71 -24.02 -18.95
C THR A 312 -35.10 -24.66 -18.85
N ILE A 313 -36.02 -24.08 -18.12
CA ILE A 313 -37.43 -24.58 -18.11
C ILE A 313 -38.26 -23.65 -19.03
N GLY A 314 -38.13 -23.81 -20.35
CA GLY A 314 -39.15 -23.34 -21.28
C GLY A 314 -38.75 -22.52 -22.50
N PHE A 315 -37.73 -21.64 -22.52
CA PHE A 315 -37.38 -20.79 -23.67
C PHE A 315 -35.88 -20.41 -23.69
N GLY A 316 -35.02 -21.41 -23.85
CA GLY A 316 -33.55 -21.23 -23.71
C GLY A 316 -32.85 -20.43 -24.82
N SER A 317 -33.49 -20.17 -25.97
CA SER A 317 -32.87 -19.39 -27.06
C SER A 317 -32.96 -17.88 -26.86
N GLU A 318 -34.08 -17.35 -26.40
CA GLU A 318 -34.29 -15.93 -26.20
C GLU A 318 -33.46 -15.36 -25.02
N LEU A 319 -33.15 -16.20 -24.02
CA LEU A 319 -32.32 -15.79 -22.88
C LEU A 319 -30.82 -15.71 -23.24
N ARG A 320 -30.34 -16.60 -24.11
CA ARG A 320 -28.94 -16.53 -24.60
C ARG A 320 -28.67 -15.24 -25.35
N ASP A 321 -29.57 -14.86 -26.27
CA ASP A 321 -29.41 -13.63 -27.07
C ASP A 321 -29.45 -12.37 -26.19
N LYS A 322 -30.25 -12.38 -25.10
CA LYS A 322 -30.34 -11.24 -24.17
C LYS A 322 -29.04 -10.96 -23.41
N TYR A 323 -28.35 -11.99 -22.94
CA TYR A 323 -27.12 -11.85 -22.16
C TYR A 323 -25.86 -11.73 -23.02
N ASP A 324 -25.90 -12.13 -24.30
CA ASP A 324 -24.80 -11.93 -25.24
C ASP A 324 -24.60 -10.44 -25.61
N HIS A 325 -25.65 -9.64 -25.46
CA HIS A 325 -25.61 -8.19 -25.70
C HIS A 325 -25.46 -7.35 -24.41
N GLU A 326 -25.46 -7.98 -23.21
CA GLU A 326 -25.26 -7.27 -21.95
C GLU A 326 -23.80 -6.80 -21.82
N LYS A 327 -23.58 -5.50 -21.83
CA LYS A 327 -22.23 -4.89 -21.78
C LYS A 327 -21.54 -5.00 -20.42
N ASP A 328 -22.28 -5.36 -19.35
CA ASP A 328 -21.76 -5.31 -17.97
C ASP A 328 -22.22 -6.50 -17.13
N LEU A 329 -21.77 -7.68 -17.52
CA LEU A 329 -22.10 -8.94 -16.83
C LEU A 329 -21.53 -9.00 -15.40
N PHE A 330 -20.44 -8.28 -15.11
CA PHE A 330 -19.87 -8.25 -13.76
C PHE A 330 -20.83 -7.68 -12.70
N ARG A 331 -21.87 -6.94 -13.10
CA ARG A 331 -22.90 -6.50 -12.15
C ARG A 331 -23.76 -7.62 -11.58
N LEU A 332 -23.85 -8.72 -12.30
CA LEU A 332 -24.65 -9.89 -11.97
C LEU A 332 -23.83 -10.99 -11.27
N VAL A 333 -22.60 -10.65 -10.86
CA VAL A 333 -21.71 -11.59 -10.19
C VAL A 333 -22.27 -12.00 -8.84
N GLU A 334 -22.22 -13.29 -8.56
CA GLU A 334 -22.56 -13.90 -7.27
C GLU A 334 -21.33 -14.57 -6.66
N THR A 335 -21.40 -14.91 -5.38
CA THR A 335 -20.30 -15.54 -4.65
C THR A 335 -19.90 -16.90 -5.28
N GLU A 336 -20.88 -17.64 -5.80
CA GLU A 336 -20.70 -18.90 -6.49
C GLU A 336 -19.86 -18.78 -7.75
N ASP A 337 -20.03 -17.70 -8.51
CA ASP A 337 -19.25 -17.44 -9.74
C ASP A 337 -17.77 -17.25 -9.40
N ILE A 338 -17.49 -16.50 -8.34
CA ILE A 338 -16.13 -16.22 -7.86
C ILE A 338 -15.47 -17.50 -7.32
N ARG A 339 -16.27 -18.36 -6.67
CA ARG A 339 -15.81 -19.68 -6.21
C ARG A 339 -15.54 -20.63 -7.39
N GLU A 340 -16.41 -20.67 -8.41
CA GLU A 340 -16.19 -21.47 -9.63
C GLU A 340 -14.95 -20.97 -10.39
N TYR A 341 -14.65 -19.67 -10.31
CA TYR A 341 -13.44 -19.07 -10.88
C TYR A 341 -12.15 -19.58 -10.19
N GLY A 342 -12.20 -19.93 -8.90
CA GLY A 342 -11.07 -20.54 -8.17
C GLY A 342 -10.61 -19.82 -6.90
N LEU A 343 -11.38 -18.86 -6.40
CA LEU A 343 -11.12 -18.32 -5.06
C LEU A 343 -11.75 -19.22 -4.00
N ILE A 344 -11.06 -19.42 -2.86
CA ILE A 344 -11.56 -20.27 -1.78
C ILE A 344 -12.72 -19.59 -1.04
N PRO A 345 -13.72 -20.36 -0.58
CA PRO A 345 -14.92 -19.81 0.08
C PRO A 345 -14.60 -18.92 1.29
N GLU A 346 -13.61 -19.32 2.09
CA GLU A 346 -13.19 -18.60 3.28
C GLU A 346 -12.66 -17.19 2.92
N PHE A 347 -11.88 -17.11 1.82
CA PHE A 347 -11.36 -15.84 1.32
C PHE A 347 -12.45 -14.91 0.82
N ILE A 348 -13.41 -15.46 0.06
CA ILE A 348 -14.56 -14.69 -0.43
C ILE A 348 -15.42 -14.20 0.75
N GLY A 349 -15.61 -15.03 1.78
CA GLY A 349 -16.36 -14.67 3.00
C GLY A 349 -15.75 -13.48 3.76
N ARG A 350 -14.43 -13.22 3.61
CA ARG A 350 -13.76 -12.05 4.20
C ARG A 350 -13.76 -10.79 3.32
N LEU A 351 -14.39 -10.89 2.14
CA LEU A 351 -14.56 -9.80 1.18
C LEU A 351 -16.06 -9.56 0.88
N PRO A 352 -16.88 -9.23 1.88
CA PRO A 352 -18.34 -9.18 1.73
C PRO A 352 -18.83 -8.11 0.77
N ILE A 353 -18.04 -7.07 0.51
CA ILE A 353 -18.41 -5.99 -0.40
C ILE A 353 -17.80 -6.27 -1.77
N VAL A 354 -18.60 -6.81 -2.69
CA VAL A 354 -18.20 -7.08 -4.08
C VAL A 354 -18.80 -6.02 -5.00
N PHE A 355 -18.00 -5.44 -5.87
CA PHE A 355 -18.48 -4.48 -6.88
C PHE A 355 -17.58 -4.47 -8.11
N SER A 356 -18.16 -4.04 -9.23
CA SER A 356 -17.51 -4.05 -10.54
C SER A 356 -17.27 -2.65 -11.10
N LEU A 357 -16.20 -2.53 -11.88
CA LEU A 357 -15.94 -1.40 -12.77
C LEU A 357 -16.25 -1.81 -14.20
N GLN A 358 -16.90 -0.92 -14.93
CA GLN A 358 -17.22 -1.11 -16.33
C GLN A 358 -15.99 -0.96 -17.23
N ALA A 359 -16.01 -1.62 -18.37
CA ALA A 359 -15.09 -1.34 -19.45
C ALA A 359 -15.24 0.13 -19.91
N MET A 360 -14.14 0.73 -20.32
CA MET A 360 -14.17 2.12 -20.83
C MET A 360 -14.48 2.11 -22.32
N ASP A 361 -15.61 2.69 -22.70
CA ASP A 361 -15.95 2.97 -24.11
C ASP A 361 -15.21 4.21 -24.62
N GLU A 362 -15.32 4.48 -25.94
CA GLU A 362 -14.63 5.60 -26.57
C GLU A 362 -15.06 6.95 -26.00
N GLU A 363 -16.34 7.12 -25.68
CA GLU A 363 -16.87 8.36 -25.12
C GLU A 363 -16.33 8.62 -23.72
N LEU A 364 -16.25 7.58 -22.88
CA LEU A 364 -15.68 7.67 -21.56
C LEU A 364 -14.17 7.95 -21.60
N LEU A 365 -13.45 7.35 -22.56
CA LEU A 365 -12.03 7.64 -22.77
C LEU A 365 -11.77 9.11 -23.15
N VAL A 366 -12.62 9.71 -24.00
CA VAL A 366 -12.55 11.16 -24.29
C VAL A 366 -12.81 11.99 -23.04
N GLN A 367 -13.78 11.58 -22.20
CA GLN A 367 -14.02 12.28 -20.94
C GLN A 367 -12.82 12.19 -19.99
N VAL A 368 -12.16 11.03 -19.91
CA VAL A 368 -10.95 10.82 -19.11
C VAL A 368 -9.79 11.71 -19.58
N LEU A 369 -9.68 12.00 -20.87
CA LEU A 369 -8.68 12.92 -21.40
C LEU A 369 -8.90 14.38 -20.98
N LYS A 370 -10.16 14.83 -20.92
CA LYS A 370 -10.53 16.26 -20.85
C LYS A 370 -11.00 16.70 -19.46
N LYS A 371 -11.89 15.92 -18.81
CA LYS A 371 -12.65 16.39 -17.63
C LYS A 371 -11.89 16.35 -16.31
N PRO A 372 -11.17 15.28 -15.92
CA PRO A 372 -10.56 15.17 -14.58
C PRO A 372 -9.73 16.40 -14.20
N LYS A 373 -9.66 16.70 -12.91
CA LYS A 373 -8.75 17.76 -12.40
C LYS A 373 -7.31 17.55 -12.88
N ASN A 374 -6.84 16.30 -12.90
CA ASN A 374 -5.51 15.90 -13.36
C ASN A 374 -5.57 15.23 -14.74
N ALA A 375 -6.46 15.68 -15.63
CA ALA A 375 -6.53 15.15 -16.99
C ALA A 375 -5.17 15.27 -17.70
N ILE A 376 -4.82 14.27 -18.51
CA ILE A 376 -3.53 14.22 -19.20
C ILE A 376 -3.33 15.46 -20.08
N LEU A 377 -4.36 15.89 -20.81
CA LEU A 377 -4.30 17.09 -21.64
C LEU A 377 -4.04 18.36 -20.82
N LYS A 378 -4.62 18.46 -19.62
CA LYS A 378 -4.36 19.60 -18.73
C LYS A 378 -2.91 19.61 -18.21
N GLN A 379 -2.32 18.42 -18.02
CA GLN A 379 -0.91 18.33 -17.60
C GLN A 379 0.02 18.83 -18.71
N TYR A 380 -0.19 18.40 -19.97
CA TYR A 380 0.60 18.87 -21.12
C TYR A 380 0.39 20.35 -21.40
N ARG A 381 -0.86 20.84 -21.32
CA ARG A 381 -1.14 22.27 -21.43
C ARG A 381 -0.33 23.07 -20.41
N LYS A 382 -0.32 22.63 -19.16
CA LYS A 382 0.46 23.30 -18.10
C LYS A 382 1.97 23.23 -18.33
N LEU A 383 2.50 22.13 -18.87
CA LEU A 383 3.92 22.00 -19.22
C LEU A 383 4.32 22.99 -20.31
N LEU A 384 3.56 23.02 -21.41
CA LEU A 384 3.85 23.94 -22.53
C LEU A 384 3.60 25.41 -22.16
N GLN A 385 2.67 25.67 -21.26
CA GLN A 385 2.45 27.03 -20.75
C GLN A 385 3.66 27.60 -19.97
N MET A 386 4.50 26.73 -19.39
CA MET A 386 5.78 27.15 -18.80
C MET A 386 6.81 27.60 -19.85
N ASP A 387 6.64 27.15 -21.09
CA ASP A 387 7.45 27.52 -22.25
C ASP A 387 6.74 28.57 -23.13
N GLU A 388 5.74 29.27 -22.55
CA GLU A 388 4.95 30.32 -23.22
C GLU A 388 4.19 29.83 -24.46
N VAL A 389 3.84 28.52 -24.52
CA VAL A 389 3.07 27.90 -25.61
C VAL A 389 1.70 27.51 -25.13
N ASP A 390 0.65 27.97 -25.82
CA ASP A 390 -0.71 27.52 -25.58
C ASP A 390 -1.04 26.30 -26.44
N LEU A 391 -1.44 25.20 -25.76
CA LEU A 391 -1.80 23.94 -26.39
C LEU A 391 -3.31 23.77 -26.42
N GLU A 392 -3.86 23.58 -27.60
CA GLU A 392 -5.27 23.23 -27.83
C GLU A 392 -5.40 21.89 -28.54
N PHE A 393 -6.36 21.09 -28.09
CA PHE A 393 -6.75 19.83 -28.71
C PHE A 393 -8.17 19.97 -29.28
N GLU A 394 -8.33 19.71 -30.54
CA GLU A 394 -9.65 19.64 -31.17
C GLU A 394 -10.38 18.35 -30.76
N ASP A 395 -11.71 18.36 -30.79
CA ASP A 395 -12.52 17.22 -30.34
C ASP A 395 -12.33 15.98 -31.25
N ASP A 396 -12.03 16.15 -32.53
CA ASP A 396 -11.72 15.07 -33.47
C ASP A 396 -10.38 14.39 -33.14
N ALA A 397 -9.35 15.15 -32.78
CA ALA A 397 -8.07 14.59 -32.32
C ALA A 397 -8.25 13.77 -31.06
N MET A 398 -9.03 14.26 -30.10
CA MET A 398 -9.35 13.51 -28.88
C MET A 398 -10.10 12.20 -29.16
N MET A 399 -11.04 12.23 -30.12
CA MET A 399 -11.77 11.05 -30.56
C MET A 399 -10.85 10.03 -31.24
N ALA A 400 -9.92 10.50 -32.08
CA ALA A 400 -8.92 9.64 -32.72
C ALA A 400 -8.00 8.94 -31.71
N VAL A 401 -7.54 9.67 -30.67
CA VAL A 401 -6.77 9.10 -29.55
C VAL A 401 -7.59 8.06 -28.79
N ALA A 402 -8.86 8.35 -28.49
CA ALA A 402 -9.74 7.42 -27.79
C ALA A 402 -9.99 6.13 -28.60
N LYS A 403 -10.24 6.23 -29.92
CA LYS A 403 -10.37 5.07 -30.82
C LYS A 403 -9.09 4.23 -30.86
N LYS A 404 -7.91 4.87 -30.98
CA LYS A 404 -6.62 4.18 -30.95
C LYS A 404 -6.38 3.48 -29.61
N ALA A 405 -6.82 4.08 -28.49
CA ALA A 405 -6.73 3.50 -27.15
C ALA A 405 -7.70 2.31 -26.97
N ALA A 406 -8.94 2.42 -27.43
CA ALA A 406 -9.92 1.36 -27.39
C ALA A 406 -9.44 0.12 -28.18
N ALA A 407 -8.86 0.33 -29.38
CA ALA A 407 -8.29 -0.75 -30.20
C ALA A 407 -7.14 -1.50 -29.51
N LYS A 408 -6.35 -0.84 -28.65
CA LYS A 408 -5.28 -1.48 -27.85
C LYS A 408 -5.79 -2.37 -26.71
N LYS A 409 -7.10 -2.37 -26.38
CA LYS A 409 -7.75 -3.15 -25.32
C LYS A 409 -7.11 -3.03 -23.92
N THR A 410 -6.35 -1.96 -23.69
CA THR A 410 -5.68 -1.68 -22.40
C THR A 410 -6.34 -0.53 -21.62
N GLY A 411 -7.52 -0.10 -22.07
CA GLY A 411 -8.32 0.95 -21.44
C GLY A 411 -7.57 2.28 -21.32
N ALA A 412 -7.79 3.00 -20.24
CA ALA A 412 -7.17 4.32 -20.01
C ALA A 412 -5.62 4.30 -19.94
N ARG A 413 -4.98 3.15 -19.71
CA ARG A 413 -3.51 3.07 -19.72
C ARG A 413 -2.91 3.42 -21.09
N ALA A 414 -3.62 3.07 -22.18
CA ALA A 414 -3.17 3.39 -23.54
C ALA A 414 -3.19 4.89 -23.85
N LEU A 415 -4.08 5.65 -23.22
CA LEU A 415 -4.22 7.09 -23.49
C LEU A 415 -2.91 7.84 -23.29
N ARG A 416 -2.23 7.56 -22.18
CA ARG A 416 -0.99 8.23 -21.84
C ARG A 416 0.11 7.93 -22.86
N SER A 417 0.32 6.66 -23.19
CA SER A 417 1.36 6.25 -24.14
C SER A 417 1.11 6.78 -25.55
N ILE A 418 -0.16 6.87 -25.98
CA ILE A 418 -0.51 7.42 -27.29
C ILE A 418 -0.22 8.92 -27.33
N ILE A 419 -0.57 9.65 -26.27
CA ILE A 419 -0.30 11.10 -26.19
C ILE A 419 1.21 11.35 -26.11
N GLU A 420 1.93 10.61 -25.28
CA GLU A 420 3.37 10.74 -25.15
C GLU A 420 4.09 10.50 -26.48
N GLU A 421 3.62 9.54 -27.30
CA GLU A 421 4.20 9.20 -28.60
C GLU A 421 4.28 10.43 -29.53
N PHE A 422 3.19 11.17 -29.72
CA PHE A 422 3.19 12.35 -30.61
C PHE A 422 3.61 13.65 -29.92
N MET A 423 3.40 13.78 -28.61
CA MET A 423 3.83 14.97 -27.88
C MET A 423 5.35 15.08 -27.78
N MET A 424 6.07 13.96 -27.82
CA MET A 424 7.53 13.95 -27.78
C MET A 424 8.15 14.71 -28.96
N ASP A 425 7.66 14.46 -30.17
CA ASP A 425 8.13 15.14 -31.39
C ASP A 425 7.77 16.63 -31.36
N ILE A 426 6.56 16.96 -30.87
CA ILE A 426 6.09 18.34 -30.75
C ILE A 426 6.95 19.12 -29.75
N MET A 427 7.16 18.57 -28.57
CA MET A 427 7.96 19.22 -27.53
C MET A 427 9.41 19.40 -27.97
N LEU A 428 9.99 18.40 -28.64
CA LEU A 428 11.36 18.51 -29.17
C LEU A 428 11.49 19.63 -30.19
N SER A 429 10.49 19.79 -31.09
CA SER A 429 10.51 20.86 -32.09
C SER A 429 10.31 22.26 -31.51
N LEU A 430 9.54 22.38 -30.42
CA LEU A 430 9.24 23.66 -29.77
C LEU A 430 10.43 24.24 -28.98
N ILE A 431 11.31 23.40 -28.41
CA ILE A 431 12.50 23.86 -27.66
C ILE A 431 13.44 24.70 -28.54
N HIS A 432 13.38 24.58 -29.87
CA HIS A 432 14.22 25.30 -30.80
C HIS A 432 13.58 26.60 -31.35
N ILE A 433 12.34 26.93 -30.96
CA ILE A 433 11.61 28.12 -31.49
C ILE A 433 11.65 29.22 -30.42
N SER A 434 12.49 30.22 -30.64
CA SER A 434 12.73 31.36 -29.74
C SER A 434 11.76 32.54 -29.94
N GLU A 435 10.55 32.35 -30.47
CA GLU A 435 9.54 33.41 -30.61
C GLU A 435 8.46 33.30 -29.54
N PRO A 436 8.08 34.40 -28.87
CA PRO A 436 7.04 34.37 -27.83
C PRO A 436 5.64 34.17 -28.45
N THR A 437 4.87 33.37 -27.77
CA THR A 437 3.43 33.08 -27.90
C THR A 437 3.02 32.45 -29.26
N ARG A 438 3.01 31.10 -29.30
CA ARG A 438 2.38 30.37 -30.39
C ARG A 438 1.20 29.54 -29.89
N LEU A 439 0.06 29.69 -30.55
CA LEU A 439 -1.08 28.78 -30.43
C LEU A 439 -0.75 27.50 -31.21
N LEU A 440 -0.69 26.37 -30.52
CA LEU A 440 -0.51 25.05 -31.10
C LEU A 440 -1.86 24.32 -31.07
N SER A 441 -2.52 24.26 -32.23
CA SER A 441 -3.76 23.50 -32.44
C SER A 441 -3.43 22.11 -32.98
N ILE A 442 -3.92 21.07 -32.32
CA ILE A 442 -3.78 19.69 -32.79
C ILE A 442 -5.15 19.24 -33.33
N SER A 443 -5.24 19.11 -34.64
CA SER A 443 -6.33 18.47 -35.37
C SER A 443 -5.85 17.17 -36.01
N TYR A 444 -6.78 16.29 -36.36
CA TYR A 444 -6.46 15.01 -37.00
C TYR A 444 -6.75 15.09 -38.50
#